data_9e37b6ad8403587f02d5610ec55aae65
#
_entry.id   9e37b6ad8403587f02d5610ec55aae65
#
_cell.length_a   1.000
_cell.length_b   1.000
_cell.length_c   1.000
_cell.angle_alpha   90.00
_cell.angle_beta   90.00
_cell.angle_gamma   90.00
#
_symmetry.space_group_name_H-M   'P 1'
#
loop_
_entity.id
_entity.type
_entity.pdbx_description
1 polymer ?
#
loop_
_entity_poly.entity_id
_entity_poly.type
_entity_poly.pdbx_seq_one_letter_code
_entity_poly.pdbx_strand_id
1 'polypeptide(L)'
;MVKEILRKIGLAEEEINIYILLLRKGSSKATLLSKELGIARTTTYRFLESLHKKGLVGENIQNNIKHFYAVDPERLPEIIEEKAEELREKVSELLSIKNKDFEKAKVELYKGKEGMKTVMRDVLRERKPYTFIGEVEKYFLEIEIFVVQWLKKIEKAKIRGRLLCPENQNFKIAETEEYKILPNELISGISTWTYGNKTALFIWSEPFFVVLINNETVTNNNKKTFDYLWNIAKNPSPQHLQKTKL
;
A
#
# COMPACT_ATOMS: atom_id res chain seq x y z
N MET A 1 17.86 -3.03 -6.69
CA MET A 1 16.50 -3.37 -7.17
C MET A 1 16.06 -4.78 -6.76
N VAL A 2 16.70 -5.89 -7.20
CA VAL A 2 16.26 -7.26 -6.84
C VAL A 2 16.32 -7.53 -5.33
N LYS A 3 17.42 -7.22 -4.64
CA LYS A 3 17.53 -7.40 -3.18
C LYS A 3 16.48 -6.59 -2.39
N GLU A 4 16.09 -5.45 -2.89
CA GLU A 4 15.11 -4.58 -2.22
C GLU A 4 13.70 -5.20 -2.20
N ILE A 5 13.28 -5.82 -3.31
CA ILE A 5 11.98 -6.53 -3.33
C ILE A 5 12.00 -7.76 -2.42
N LEU A 6 13.12 -8.50 -2.35
CA LEU A 6 13.26 -9.63 -1.47
C LEU A 6 13.20 -9.23 0.03
N ARG A 7 13.78 -8.06 0.40
CA ARG A 7 13.59 -7.49 1.76
C ARG A 7 12.12 -7.13 2.02
N LYS A 8 11.42 -6.54 1.06
CA LYS A 8 10.00 -6.17 1.20
C LYS A 8 9.08 -7.37 1.43
N ILE A 9 9.44 -8.54 0.93
CA ILE A 9 8.71 -9.79 1.21
C ILE A 9 9.21 -10.54 2.45
N GLY A 10 10.05 -9.90 3.28
CA GLY A 10 10.42 -10.39 4.60
C GLY A 10 11.67 -11.28 4.67
N LEU A 11 12.59 -11.18 3.72
CA LEU A 11 13.88 -11.85 3.80
C LEU A 11 14.92 -10.98 4.51
N ALA A 12 15.69 -11.59 5.41
CA ALA A 12 16.87 -10.97 5.98
C ALA A 12 18.01 -10.89 4.94
N GLU A 13 19.01 -10.02 5.15
CA GLU A 13 20.10 -9.82 4.19
C GLU A 13 20.89 -11.10 3.92
N GLU A 14 21.15 -11.88 4.95
CA GLU A 14 21.86 -13.17 4.84
C GLU A 14 21.02 -14.20 4.09
N GLU A 15 19.70 -14.23 4.30
CA GLU A 15 18.78 -15.09 3.54
C GLU A 15 18.79 -14.74 2.05
N ILE A 16 18.79 -13.45 1.73
CA ILE A 16 18.87 -12.95 0.36
C ILE A 16 20.19 -13.40 -0.28
N ASN A 17 21.31 -13.25 0.42
CA ASN A 17 22.61 -13.62 -0.09
C ASN A 17 22.72 -15.14 -0.35
N ILE A 18 22.20 -15.97 0.55
CA ILE A 18 22.13 -17.42 0.39
C ILE A 18 21.24 -17.80 -0.81
N TYR A 19 20.05 -17.22 -0.90
CA TYR A 19 19.10 -17.49 -1.98
C TYR A 19 19.70 -17.13 -3.36
N ILE A 20 20.27 -15.94 -3.50
CA ILE A 20 20.93 -15.49 -4.74
C ILE A 20 22.13 -16.39 -5.09
N LEU A 21 22.92 -16.80 -4.10
CA LEU A 21 24.05 -17.70 -4.32
C LEU A 21 23.60 -19.06 -4.82
N LEU A 22 22.52 -19.61 -4.26
CA LEU A 22 21.92 -20.86 -4.70
C LEU A 22 21.33 -20.76 -6.12
N LEU A 23 20.70 -19.64 -6.48
CA LEU A 23 20.25 -19.39 -7.84
C LEU A 23 21.38 -19.41 -8.87
N ARG A 24 22.53 -18.86 -8.49
CA ARG A 24 23.72 -18.82 -9.38
C ARG A 24 24.42 -20.17 -9.53
N LYS A 25 24.45 -20.96 -8.46
CA LYS A 25 25.23 -22.20 -8.40
C LYS A 25 24.39 -23.45 -8.62
N GLY A 26 23.10 -23.34 -8.51
CA GLY A 26 22.23 -24.51 -8.42
C GLY A 26 22.31 -25.17 -7.04
N SER A 27 22.34 -26.49 -6.99
CA SER A 27 22.38 -27.24 -5.72
C SER A 27 23.77 -27.16 -5.07
N SER A 28 23.80 -26.87 -3.74
CA SER A 28 25.06 -26.67 -3.00
C SER A 28 24.99 -27.19 -1.56
N LYS A 29 26.14 -27.57 -0.99
CA LYS A 29 26.25 -27.95 0.42
C LYS A 29 26.32 -26.72 1.30
N ALA A 30 25.76 -26.80 2.52
CA ALA A 30 25.82 -25.70 3.51
C ALA A 30 27.28 -25.29 3.81
N THR A 31 28.24 -26.22 3.80
CA THR A 31 29.65 -25.92 4.02
C THR A 31 30.28 -25.05 2.94
N LEU A 32 29.86 -25.23 1.68
CA LEU A 32 30.32 -24.38 0.58
C LEU A 32 29.70 -22.98 0.65
N LEU A 33 28.42 -22.91 0.94
CA LEU A 33 27.71 -21.63 1.13
C LEU A 33 28.32 -20.83 2.27
N SER A 34 28.62 -21.48 3.41
CA SER A 34 29.24 -20.82 4.58
C SER A 34 30.61 -20.25 4.25
N LYS A 35 31.43 -21.01 3.51
CA LYS A 35 32.77 -20.55 3.09
C LYS A 35 32.70 -19.34 2.16
N GLU A 36 31.81 -19.36 1.17
CA GLU A 36 31.71 -18.28 0.19
C GLU A 36 31.11 -16.99 0.75
N LEU A 37 30.18 -17.14 1.67
CA LEU A 37 29.54 -15.97 2.30
C LEU A 37 30.31 -15.46 3.53
N GLY A 38 31.36 -16.18 3.97
CA GLY A 38 32.14 -15.79 5.14
C GLY A 38 31.37 -15.86 6.47
N ILE A 39 30.32 -16.70 6.55
CA ILE A 39 29.48 -16.84 7.74
C ILE A 39 29.67 -18.22 8.39
N ALA A 40 29.45 -18.30 9.71
CA ALA A 40 29.58 -19.57 10.43
C ALA A 40 28.63 -20.64 9.87
N ARG A 41 29.09 -21.92 9.85
CA ARG A 41 28.31 -23.05 9.35
C ARG A 41 26.96 -23.20 10.08
N THR A 42 26.96 -23.06 11.39
CA THR A 42 25.73 -23.11 12.21
C THR A 42 24.73 -22.01 11.81
N THR A 43 25.22 -20.80 11.56
CA THR A 43 24.43 -19.66 11.08
C THR A 43 23.87 -19.93 9.69
N THR A 44 24.67 -20.54 8.78
CA THR A 44 24.21 -20.93 7.44
C THR A 44 23.04 -21.91 7.50
N TYR A 45 23.14 -22.95 8.35
CA TYR A 45 22.04 -23.89 8.53
C TYR A 45 20.79 -23.24 9.06
N ARG A 46 20.89 -22.31 10.02
CA ARG A 46 19.74 -21.56 10.55
C ARG A 46 19.02 -20.75 9.45
N PHE A 47 19.76 -20.09 8.58
CA PHE A 47 19.16 -19.34 7.47
C PHE A 47 18.60 -20.27 6.37
N LEU A 48 19.25 -21.38 6.08
CA LEU A 48 18.73 -22.40 5.15
C LEU A 48 17.43 -23.01 5.67
N GLU A 49 17.33 -23.30 6.95
CA GLU A 49 16.10 -23.77 7.60
C GLU A 49 14.99 -22.70 7.56
N SER A 50 15.34 -21.45 7.81
CA SER A 50 14.39 -20.33 7.68
C SER A 50 13.87 -20.17 6.26
N LEU A 51 14.75 -20.22 5.26
CA LEU A 51 14.38 -20.19 3.85
C LEU A 51 13.53 -21.39 3.44
N HIS A 52 13.83 -22.56 3.98
CA HIS A 52 13.04 -23.77 3.74
C HIS A 52 11.62 -23.64 4.31
N LYS A 53 11.47 -23.14 5.55
CA LYS A 53 10.15 -22.82 6.16
C LYS A 53 9.38 -21.75 5.38
N LYS A 54 10.09 -20.84 4.71
CA LYS A 54 9.47 -19.82 3.84
C LYS A 54 9.09 -20.38 2.45
N GLY A 55 9.47 -21.63 2.12
CA GLY A 55 9.24 -22.24 0.82
C GLY A 55 10.18 -21.78 -0.30
N LEU A 56 11.31 -21.14 0.05
CA LEU A 56 12.24 -20.54 -0.89
C LEU A 56 13.47 -21.40 -1.20
N VAL A 57 13.74 -22.38 -0.37
CA VAL A 57 14.86 -23.34 -0.54
C VAL A 57 14.33 -24.75 -0.34
N GLY A 58 14.67 -25.63 -1.27
CA GLY A 58 14.48 -27.07 -1.13
C GLY A 58 15.77 -27.78 -0.75
N GLU A 59 15.65 -29.02 -0.29
CA GLU A 59 16.79 -29.88 0.00
C GLU A 59 16.67 -31.22 -0.73
N ASN A 60 17.84 -31.80 -1.11
CA ASN A 60 17.94 -33.16 -1.58
C ASN A 60 19.17 -33.85 -0.95
N ILE A 61 19.20 -35.17 -0.98
CA ILE A 61 20.33 -35.95 -0.48
C ILE A 61 21.08 -36.55 -1.67
N GLN A 62 22.36 -36.18 -1.79
CA GLN A 62 23.29 -36.76 -2.79
C GLN A 62 24.48 -37.35 -2.06
N ASN A 63 24.75 -38.63 -2.29
CA ASN A 63 25.86 -39.38 -1.64
C ASN A 63 25.85 -39.21 -0.10
N ASN A 64 24.69 -39.37 0.54
CA ASN A 64 24.49 -39.21 1.99
C ASN A 64 24.78 -37.78 2.51
N ILE A 65 24.82 -36.77 1.66
CA ILE A 65 25.07 -35.38 2.04
C ILE A 65 23.88 -34.52 1.61
N LYS A 66 23.39 -33.69 2.50
CA LYS A 66 22.34 -32.71 2.18
C LYS A 66 22.85 -31.59 1.27
N HIS A 67 22.17 -31.41 0.16
CA HIS A 67 22.35 -30.31 -0.76
C HIS A 67 21.08 -29.43 -0.74
N PHE A 68 21.28 -28.14 -0.82
CA PHE A 68 20.22 -27.14 -0.84
C PHE A 68 20.15 -26.48 -2.20
N TYR A 69 18.96 -26.18 -2.68
CA TYR A 69 18.74 -25.48 -3.94
C TYR A 69 17.67 -24.40 -3.78
N ALA A 70 17.81 -23.29 -4.50
CA ALA A 70 16.80 -22.25 -4.52
C ALA A 70 15.56 -22.70 -5.30
N VAL A 71 14.39 -22.40 -4.81
CA VAL A 71 13.14 -22.52 -5.56
C VAL A 71 13.15 -21.49 -6.68
N ASP A 72 12.58 -21.86 -7.84
CA ASP A 72 12.50 -20.99 -9.01
C ASP A 72 11.87 -19.64 -8.67
N PRO A 73 12.52 -18.52 -9.04
CA PRO A 73 11.96 -17.18 -8.82
C PRO A 73 10.56 -16.96 -9.41
N GLU A 74 10.20 -17.66 -10.48
CA GLU A 74 8.86 -17.58 -11.08
C GLU A 74 7.76 -18.04 -10.11
N ARG A 75 8.09 -18.88 -9.13
CA ARG A 75 7.15 -19.34 -8.11
C ARG A 75 7.01 -18.40 -6.90
N LEU A 76 7.84 -17.38 -6.78
CA LEU A 76 7.77 -16.46 -5.63
C LEU A 76 6.41 -15.74 -5.50
N PRO A 77 5.79 -15.25 -6.60
CA PRO A 77 4.45 -14.68 -6.54
C PRO A 77 3.40 -15.63 -5.99
N GLU A 78 3.42 -16.91 -6.41
CA GLU A 78 2.49 -17.96 -5.96
C GLU A 78 2.64 -18.21 -4.45
N ILE A 79 3.86 -18.37 -3.96
CA ILE A 79 4.17 -18.57 -2.52
C ILE A 79 3.65 -17.41 -1.67
N ILE A 80 3.73 -16.17 -2.18
CA ILE A 80 3.23 -14.99 -1.47
C ILE A 80 1.71 -14.94 -1.49
N GLU A 81 1.09 -15.37 -2.58
CA GLU A 81 -0.36 -15.40 -2.73
C GLU A 81 -1.00 -16.46 -1.82
N GLU A 82 -0.40 -17.66 -1.72
CA GLU A 82 -0.80 -18.71 -0.77
C GLU A 82 -0.79 -18.19 0.68
N LYS A 83 0.32 -17.54 1.11
CA LYS A 83 0.40 -16.96 2.46
C LYS A 83 -0.60 -15.84 2.70
N ALA A 84 -0.89 -15.05 1.67
CA ALA A 84 -1.92 -14.01 1.76
C ALA A 84 -3.30 -14.62 1.93
N GLU A 85 -3.60 -15.77 1.30
CA GLU A 85 -4.88 -16.47 1.46
C GLU A 85 -5.00 -17.08 2.85
N GLU A 86 -3.98 -17.80 3.33
CA GLU A 86 -3.93 -18.32 4.71
C GLU A 86 -4.18 -17.20 5.75
N LEU A 87 -3.57 -16.02 5.54
CA LEU A 87 -3.80 -14.88 6.41
C LEU A 87 -5.25 -14.36 6.32
N ARG A 88 -5.85 -14.33 5.12
CA ARG A 88 -7.26 -13.91 4.94
C ARG A 88 -8.21 -14.80 5.74
N GLU A 89 -8.00 -16.10 5.73
CA GLU A 89 -8.80 -17.05 6.52
C GLU A 89 -8.72 -16.77 8.02
N LYS A 90 -7.55 -16.31 8.51
CA LYS A 90 -7.31 -16.02 9.94
C LYS A 90 -7.67 -14.60 10.38
N VAL A 91 -8.03 -13.71 9.46
CA VAL A 91 -8.37 -12.31 9.79
C VAL A 91 -9.54 -12.21 10.76
N SER A 92 -10.58 -13.06 10.62
CA SER A 92 -11.73 -13.03 11.52
C SER A 92 -11.34 -13.38 12.96
N GLU A 93 -10.42 -14.33 13.14
CA GLU A 93 -9.88 -14.73 14.43
C GLU A 93 -9.07 -13.58 15.06
N LEU A 94 -8.20 -12.94 14.28
CA LEU A 94 -7.43 -11.76 14.72
C LEU A 94 -8.35 -10.58 15.11
N LEU A 95 -9.45 -10.36 14.37
CA LEU A 95 -10.43 -9.34 14.70
C LEU A 95 -11.18 -9.62 16.00
N SER A 96 -11.38 -10.91 16.37
CA SER A 96 -12.01 -11.26 17.64
C SER A 96 -11.14 -10.94 18.87
N ILE A 97 -9.81 -10.92 18.69
CA ILE A 97 -8.83 -10.56 19.73
C ILE A 97 -8.73 -9.04 19.90
N LYS A 98 -9.13 -8.28 18.87
CA LYS A 98 -9.07 -6.82 18.90
C LYS A 98 -10.01 -6.25 19.96
N ASN A 99 -9.48 -5.50 20.92
CA ASN A 99 -10.27 -4.84 21.96
C ASN A 99 -11.21 -3.78 21.33
N LYS A 100 -12.53 -3.95 21.53
CA LYS A 100 -13.58 -3.11 20.94
C LYS A 100 -13.81 -1.79 21.69
N ASP A 101 -13.27 -1.63 22.89
CA ASP A 101 -13.53 -0.45 23.74
C ASP A 101 -12.83 0.83 23.29
N PHE A 102 -11.90 0.73 22.32
CA PHE A 102 -11.18 1.88 21.76
C PHE A 102 -11.86 2.55 20.55
N GLU A 103 -13.06 2.16 20.16
CA GLU A 103 -13.65 2.58 18.86
C GLU A 103 -14.40 3.92 18.87
N LYS A 104 -14.63 4.58 20.02
CA LYS A 104 -15.50 5.78 20.05
C LYS A 104 -14.89 7.07 19.49
N ALA A 105 -13.58 7.24 19.50
CA ALA A 105 -12.86 8.32 18.80
C ALA A 105 -11.40 7.89 18.63
N LYS A 106 -10.98 7.55 17.43
CA LYS A 106 -9.62 7.10 17.15
C LYS A 106 -8.92 8.10 16.23
N VAL A 107 -7.75 8.56 16.65
CA VAL A 107 -6.84 9.36 15.81
C VAL A 107 -5.58 8.56 15.56
N GLU A 108 -5.24 8.38 14.29
CA GLU A 108 -4.05 7.65 13.86
C GLU A 108 -3.16 8.56 13.04
N LEU A 109 -1.85 8.44 13.24
CA LEU A 109 -0.84 9.16 12.48
C LEU A 109 -0.07 8.19 11.58
N TYR A 110 -0.12 8.44 10.28
CA TYR A 110 0.62 7.68 9.28
C TYR A 110 1.71 8.55 8.65
N LYS A 111 2.93 8.03 8.53
CA LYS A 111 4.08 8.77 8.02
C LYS A 111 4.47 8.32 6.61
N GLY A 112 4.91 9.28 5.79
CA GLY A 112 5.49 9.04 4.48
C GLY A 112 4.54 8.43 3.46
N LYS A 113 5.08 8.05 2.31
CA LYS A 113 4.33 7.53 1.15
C LYS A 113 3.56 6.25 1.45
N GLU A 114 4.08 5.35 2.28
CA GLU A 114 3.37 4.12 2.66
C GLU A 114 2.17 4.42 3.58
N GLY A 115 2.29 5.44 4.43
CA GLY A 115 1.16 5.93 5.23
C GLY A 115 0.02 6.45 4.35
N MET A 116 0.34 7.23 3.31
CA MET A 116 -0.64 7.72 2.32
C MET A 116 -1.36 6.55 1.62
N LYS A 117 -0.60 5.57 1.13
CA LYS A 117 -1.15 4.37 0.49
C LYS A 117 -2.05 3.57 1.43
N THR A 118 -1.70 3.51 2.72
CA THR A 118 -2.50 2.81 3.72
C THR A 118 -3.89 3.43 3.87
N VAL A 119 -3.97 4.75 3.96
CA VAL A 119 -5.26 5.47 4.04
C VAL A 119 -6.05 5.34 2.74
N MET A 120 -5.40 5.44 1.58
CA MET A 120 -6.09 5.22 0.30
C MET A 120 -6.64 3.79 0.15
N ARG A 121 -5.92 2.76 0.66
CA ARG A 121 -6.44 1.39 0.72
C ARG A 121 -7.64 1.26 1.67
N ASP A 122 -7.67 2.05 2.73
CA ASP A 122 -8.78 2.05 3.68
C ASP A 122 -10.07 2.59 3.04
N VAL A 123 -9.99 3.61 2.17
CA VAL A 123 -11.13 4.08 1.33
C VAL A 123 -11.71 2.93 0.50
N LEU A 124 -10.85 2.13 -0.15
CA LEU A 124 -11.29 0.94 -0.91
C LEU A 124 -11.96 -0.11 -0.03
N ARG A 125 -11.47 -0.29 1.20
CA ARG A 125 -12.01 -1.25 2.17
C ARG A 125 -13.38 -0.86 2.67
N GLU A 126 -13.61 0.44 2.92
CA GLU A 126 -14.90 0.99 3.35
C GLU A 126 -16.01 0.83 2.29
N ARG A 127 -15.65 0.82 1.01
CA ARG A 127 -16.59 0.69 -0.12
C ARG A 127 -17.76 1.69 -0.09
N LYS A 128 -17.55 2.86 0.52
CA LYS A 128 -18.53 3.94 0.61
C LYS A 128 -18.12 5.12 -0.26
N PRO A 129 -19.09 5.94 -0.72
CA PRO A 129 -18.75 7.20 -1.39
C PRO A 129 -17.82 8.05 -0.54
N TYR A 130 -16.95 8.79 -1.20
CA TYR A 130 -16.02 9.69 -0.54
C TYR A 130 -16.05 11.10 -1.14
N THR A 131 -15.59 12.05 -0.36
CA THR A 131 -15.34 13.41 -0.80
C THR A 131 -13.89 13.78 -0.58
N PHE A 132 -13.37 14.63 -1.44
CA PHE A 132 -12.00 15.09 -1.43
C PHE A 132 -11.94 16.62 -1.62
N ILE A 133 -11.13 17.31 -0.84
CA ILE A 133 -10.76 18.71 -1.05
C ILE A 133 -9.26 18.79 -1.04
N GLY A 134 -8.63 19.30 -2.10
CA GLY A 134 -7.19 19.44 -2.11
C GLY A 134 -6.54 19.34 -3.50
N GLU A 135 -5.23 19.24 -3.51
CA GLU A 135 -4.42 19.13 -4.70
C GLU A 135 -4.24 17.67 -5.10
N VAL A 136 -4.97 17.20 -6.13
CA VAL A 136 -4.90 15.82 -6.63
C VAL A 136 -3.54 15.55 -7.29
N GLU A 137 -2.98 16.53 -7.99
CA GLU A 137 -1.70 16.39 -8.69
C GLU A 137 -0.55 15.95 -7.77
N LYS A 138 -0.54 16.38 -6.50
CA LYS A 138 0.47 15.96 -5.52
C LYS A 138 0.53 14.44 -5.32
N TYR A 139 -0.62 13.75 -5.39
CA TYR A 139 -0.63 12.29 -5.29
C TYR A 139 0.03 11.63 -6.50
N PHE A 140 -0.18 12.17 -7.70
CA PHE A 140 0.49 11.66 -8.91
C PHE A 140 1.99 11.92 -8.86
N LEU A 141 2.44 13.07 -8.39
CA LEU A 141 3.87 13.38 -8.26
C LEU A 141 4.56 12.42 -7.27
N GLU A 142 3.88 12.04 -6.18
CA GLU A 142 4.48 11.29 -5.09
C GLU A 142 4.36 9.77 -5.21
N ILE A 143 3.22 9.27 -5.71
CA ILE A 143 2.88 7.84 -5.73
C ILE A 143 2.10 7.43 -7.00
N GLU A 144 2.46 7.94 -8.17
CA GLU A 144 1.73 7.80 -9.45
C GLU A 144 1.26 6.37 -9.73
N ILE A 145 2.17 5.41 -9.77
CA ILE A 145 1.85 4.00 -10.09
C ILE A 145 0.76 3.46 -9.16
N PHE A 146 0.84 3.80 -7.88
CA PHE A 146 -0.17 3.39 -6.91
C PHE A 146 -1.50 4.08 -7.14
N VAL A 147 -1.51 5.39 -7.43
CA VAL A 147 -2.74 6.16 -7.71
C VAL A 147 -3.47 5.59 -8.91
N VAL A 148 -2.78 5.34 -10.03
CA VAL A 148 -3.38 4.75 -11.24
C VAL A 148 -4.01 3.38 -10.96
N GLN A 149 -3.32 2.52 -10.20
CA GLN A 149 -3.87 1.21 -9.80
C GLN A 149 -5.05 1.35 -8.85
N TRP A 150 -5.03 2.32 -7.97
CA TRP A 150 -6.09 2.61 -7.02
C TRP A 150 -7.35 3.13 -7.74
N LEU A 151 -7.21 4.05 -8.69
CA LEU A 151 -8.31 4.55 -9.53
C LEU A 151 -9.02 3.41 -10.26
N LYS A 152 -8.29 2.48 -10.90
CA LYS A 152 -8.88 1.29 -11.52
C LYS A 152 -9.65 0.41 -10.54
N LYS A 153 -9.19 0.33 -9.28
CA LYS A 153 -9.86 -0.47 -8.25
C LYS A 153 -11.14 0.17 -7.75
N ILE A 154 -11.18 1.50 -7.54
CA ILE A 154 -12.41 2.21 -7.15
C ILE A 154 -13.45 2.18 -8.26
N GLU A 155 -13.03 2.29 -9.51
CA GLU A 155 -13.89 2.16 -10.69
C GLU A 155 -14.52 0.77 -10.76
N LYS A 156 -13.71 -0.30 -10.69
CA LYS A 156 -14.20 -1.68 -10.64
C LYS A 156 -15.15 -1.93 -9.47
N ALA A 157 -14.88 -1.32 -8.31
CA ALA A 157 -15.72 -1.43 -7.12
C ALA A 157 -16.95 -0.50 -7.17
N LYS A 158 -17.10 0.34 -8.20
CA LYS A 158 -18.16 1.34 -8.38
C LYS A 158 -18.29 2.32 -7.20
N ILE A 159 -17.16 2.67 -6.59
CA ILE A 159 -17.10 3.64 -5.49
C ILE A 159 -17.15 5.05 -6.10
N ARG A 160 -18.12 5.84 -5.67
CA ARG A 160 -18.29 7.23 -6.14
C ARG A 160 -17.39 8.20 -5.36
N GLY A 161 -16.71 9.10 -6.07
CA GLY A 161 -15.93 10.19 -5.50
C GLY A 161 -16.42 11.55 -5.98
N ARG A 162 -16.44 12.55 -5.09
CA ARG A 162 -16.62 13.96 -5.44
C ARG A 162 -15.40 14.74 -4.98
N LEU A 163 -14.76 15.44 -5.90
CA LEU A 163 -13.50 16.13 -5.66
C LEU A 163 -13.65 17.64 -5.85
N LEU A 164 -13.10 18.41 -4.93
CA LEU A 164 -12.93 19.85 -5.03
C LEU A 164 -11.44 20.15 -5.16
N CYS A 165 -11.03 20.65 -6.31
CA CYS A 165 -9.64 20.84 -6.70
C CYS A 165 -9.37 22.31 -7.07
N PRO A 166 -8.13 22.81 -6.94
CA PRO A 166 -7.76 24.11 -7.47
C PRO A 166 -7.67 24.07 -9.00
N GLU A 167 -7.61 25.26 -9.61
CA GLU A 167 -7.44 25.40 -11.05
C GLU A 167 -6.06 24.88 -11.51
N ASN A 168 -5.96 24.54 -12.81
CA ASN A 168 -4.69 24.26 -13.51
C ASN A 168 -3.89 23.06 -13.00
N GLN A 169 -4.55 22.01 -12.53
CA GLN A 169 -3.89 20.76 -12.15
C GLN A 169 -3.90 19.72 -13.28
N ASN A 170 -2.82 18.92 -13.36
CA ASN A 170 -2.71 17.79 -14.27
C ASN A 170 -2.88 16.46 -13.49
N PHE A 171 -4.05 15.85 -13.62
CA PHE A 171 -4.37 14.60 -12.92
C PHE A 171 -5.37 13.76 -13.71
N LYS A 172 -5.54 12.51 -13.27
CA LYS A 172 -6.54 11.58 -13.78
C LYS A 172 -7.58 11.27 -12.71
N ILE A 173 -8.80 10.99 -13.14
CA ILE A 173 -9.91 10.53 -12.27
C ILE A 173 -10.50 9.25 -12.84
N ALA A 174 -11.12 8.44 -11.97
CA ALA A 174 -11.93 7.29 -12.38
C ALA A 174 -13.27 7.75 -12.98
N GLU A 175 -13.90 6.90 -13.79
CA GLU A 175 -15.25 7.19 -14.35
C GLU A 175 -16.32 7.38 -13.27
N THR A 176 -16.06 6.85 -12.06
CA THR A 176 -16.95 6.99 -10.90
C THR A 176 -16.73 8.26 -10.09
N GLU A 177 -15.80 9.10 -10.50
CA GLU A 177 -15.46 10.35 -9.85
C GLU A 177 -15.97 11.56 -10.65
N GLU A 178 -16.38 12.57 -9.89
CA GLU A 178 -16.73 13.91 -10.40
C GLU A 178 -15.88 14.94 -9.69
N TYR A 179 -15.51 16.02 -10.35
CA TYR A 179 -14.79 17.11 -9.70
C TYR A 179 -15.33 18.48 -10.10
N LYS A 180 -15.12 19.44 -9.21
CA LYS A 180 -15.36 20.86 -9.41
C LYS A 180 -14.15 21.68 -8.98
N ILE A 181 -14.11 22.91 -9.41
CA ILE A 181 -12.99 23.83 -9.21
C ILE A 181 -13.32 24.83 -8.11
N LEU A 182 -12.42 24.94 -7.13
CA LEU A 182 -12.41 25.97 -6.12
C LEU A 182 -11.29 26.99 -6.37
N PRO A 183 -11.44 28.24 -5.90
CA PRO A 183 -10.35 29.22 -5.86
C PRO A 183 -9.13 28.67 -5.11
N ASN A 184 -7.93 28.95 -5.63
CA ASN A 184 -6.67 28.44 -5.08
C ASN A 184 -6.46 28.86 -3.61
N GLU A 185 -6.97 30.02 -3.22
CA GLU A 185 -6.87 30.56 -1.86
C GLU A 185 -7.58 29.69 -0.81
N LEU A 186 -8.54 28.87 -1.23
CA LEU A 186 -9.26 27.95 -0.35
C LEU A 186 -8.58 26.57 -0.22
N ILE A 187 -7.52 26.32 -0.97
CA ILE A 187 -6.83 25.04 -1.00
C ILE A 187 -5.34 25.29 -0.80
N SER A 188 -4.81 24.89 0.35
CA SER A 188 -3.40 25.10 0.66
C SER A 188 -2.83 23.99 1.55
N GLY A 189 -1.78 23.31 1.08
CA GLY A 189 -0.91 22.45 1.88
C GLY A 189 -1.53 21.22 2.55
N ILE A 190 -2.86 21.08 2.52
CA ILE A 190 -3.60 19.96 3.13
C ILE A 190 -4.63 19.45 2.14
N SER A 191 -4.71 18.12 2.00
CA SER A 191 -5.83 17.49 1.31
C SER A 191 -6.70 16.75 2.32
N THR A 192 -8.02 16.95 2.25
CA THR A 192 -8.98 16.35 3.15
C THR A 192 -9.80 15.29 2.43
N TRP A 193 -9.77 14.06 2.90
CA TRP A 193 -10.63 12.97 2.47
C TRP A 193 -11.69 12.69 3.52
N THR A 194 -12.94 12.48 3.11
CA THR A 194 -14.04 12.12 4.02
C THR A 194 -14.80 10.93 3.45
N TYR A 195 -14.84 9.82 4.19
CA TYR A 195 -15.46 8.56 3.79
C TYR A 195 -15.95 7.76 5.00
N GLY A 196 -17.08 7.08 4.90
CA GLY A 196 -17.66 6.37 6.04
C GLY A 196 -17.85 7.30 7.25
N ASN A 197 -17.24 6.96 8.38
CA ASN A 197 -17.15 7.78 9.60
C ASN A 197 -15.73 8.31 9.83
N LYS A 198 -14.94 8.42 8.77
CA LYS A 198 -13.52 8.80 8.81
C LYS A 198 -13.25 10.09 8.04
N THR A 199 -12.34 10.88 8.58
CA THR A 199 -11.74 12.05 7.92
C THR A 199 -10.23 11.88 7.94
N ALA A 200 -9.59 11.95 6.78
CA ALA A 200 -8.14 11.90 6.65
C ALA A 200 -7.60 13.23 6.15
N LEU A 201 -6.64 13.79 6.88
CA LEU A 201 -5.92 15.01 6.54
C LEU A 201 -4.53 14.64 6.06
N PHE A 202 -4.27 14.83 4.77
CA PHE A 202 -2.95 14.63 4.15
C PHE A 202 -2.19 15.95 4.21
N ILE A 203 -1.10 15.98 4.95
CA ILE A 203 -0.27 17.17 5.16
C ILE A 203 0.97 17.03 4.27
N TRP A 204 1.11 17.96 3.34
CA TRP A 204 2.12 17.95 2.27
C TRP A 204 3.45 18.62 2.65
N SER A 205 3.62 19.04 3.91
CA SER A 205 4.92 19.47 4.42
C SER A 205 5.83 18.25 4.67
N GLU A 206 7.11 18.37 4.37
CA GLU A 206 8.06 17.30 4.70
C GLU A 206 8.44 17.29 6.20
N PRO A 207 8.47 16.11 6.83
CA PRO A 207 8.06 14.82 6.27
C PRO A 207 6.55 14.70 6.10
N PHE A 208 6.09 14.11 4.98
CA PHE A 208 4.67 13.86 4.73
C PHE A 208 4.04 13.01 5.81
N PHE A 209 2.84 13.37 6.22
CA PHE A 209 2.06 12.53 7.13
C PHE A 209 0.56 12.66 6.88
N VAL A 210 -0.19 11.68 7.36
CA VAL A 210 -1.65 11.66 7.28
C VAL A 210 -2.21 11.48 8.68
N VAL A 211 -3.12 12.36 9.08
CA VAL A 211 -3.92 12.22 10.29
C VAL A 211 -5.26 11.61 9.91
N LEU A 212 -5.53 10.39 10.36
CA LEU A 212 -6.82 9.72 10.17
C LEU A 212 -7.64 9.82 11.45
N ILE A 213 -8.80 10.47 11.36
CA ILE A 213 -9.74 10.66 12.45
C ILE A 213 -10.97 9.79 12.18
N ASN A 214 -11.21 8.80 13.04
CA ASN A 214 -12.44 8.02 13.03
C ASN A 214 -13.39 8.62 14.08
N ASN A 215 -14.26 9.53 13.65
CA ASN A 215 -15.23 10.19 14.49
C ASN A 215 -16.39 10.73 13.67
N GLU A 216 -17.60 10.35 14.01
CA GLU A 216 -18.80 10.70 13.27
C GLU A 216 -19.08 12.21 13.26
N THR A 217 -18.87 12.90 14.39
CA THR A 217 -19.10 14.34 14.48
C THR A 217 -18.19 15.13 13.55
N VAL A 218 -16.87 14.81 13.56
CA VAL A 218 -15.88 15.42 12.66
C VAL A 218 -16.24 15.14 11.20
N THR A 219 -16.57 13.89 10.89
CA THR A 219 -16.91 13.47 9.53
C THR A 219 -18.17 14.16 9.01
N ASN A 220 -19.22 14.24 9.84
CA ASN A 220 -20.47 14.91 9.46
C ASN A 220 -20.28 16.41 9.25
N ASN A 221 -19.44 17.05 10.07
CA ASN A 221 -19.10 18.46 9.86
C ASN A 221 -18.37 18.68 8.53
N ASN A 222 -17.37 17.87 8.25
CA ASN A 222 -16.64 17.94 6.97
C ASN A 222 -17.53 17.67 5.75
N LYS A 223 -18.47 16.74 5.84
CA LYS A 223 -19.46 16.51 4.77
C LYS A 223 -20.33 17.74 4.51
N LYS A 224 -20.83 18.39 5.56
CA LYS A 224 -21.63 19.63 5.43
C LYS A 224 -20.80 20.75 4.79
N THR A 225 -19.57 20.93 5.23
CA THR A 225 -18.65 21.92 4.65
C THR A 225 -18.38 21.62 3.17
N PHE A 226 -18.12 20.34 2.84
CA PHE A 226 -17.93 19.92 1.47
C PHE A 226 -19.16 20.22 0.61
N ASP A 227 -20.35 19.85 1.06
CA ASP A 227 -21.60 20.05 0.29
C ASP A 227 -21.88 21.54 0.03
N TYR A 228 -21.61 22.42 1.01
CA TYR A 228 -21.68 23.86 0.82
C TYR A 228 -20.71 24.34 -0.26
N LEU A 229 -19.42 23.96 -0.15
CA LEU A 229 -18.39 24.31 -1.14
C LEU A 229 -18.69 23.74 -2.52
N TRP A 230 -19.24 22.51 -2.60
CA TRP A 230 -19.63 21.90 -3.85
C TRP A 230 -20.68 22.68 -4.62
N ASN A 231 -21.61 23.30 -3.90
CA ASN A 231 -22.69 24.11 -4.50
C ASN A 231 -22.18 25.41 -5.12
N ILE A 232 -21.14 26.00 -4.54
CA ILE A 232 -20.56 27.27 -5.03
C ILE A 232 -19.39 27.07 -5.98
N ALA A 233 -18.82 25.88 -6.06
CA ALA A 233 -17.68 25.53 -6.91
C ALA A 233 -18.06 25.55 -8.40
N LYS A 234 -17.10 25.96 -9.25
CA LYS A 234 -17.26 26.03 -10.70
C LYS A 234 -17.11 24.64 -11.33
N ASN A 235 -17.90 24.36 -12.36
CA ASN A 235 -17.68 23.18 -13.18
C ASN A 235 -16.41 23.34 -14.02
N PRO A 236 -15.64 22.24 -14.24
CA PRO A 236 -14.49 22.27 -15.12
C PRO A 236 -14.91 22.51 -16.58
N SER A 237 -14.01 23.07 -17.38
CA SER A 237 -14.26 23.25 -18.82
C SER A 237 -14.35 21.89 -19.54
N PRO A 238 -15.09 21.78 -20.66
CA PRO A 238 -15.17 20.53 -21.42
C PRO A 238 -13.80 19.98 -21.88
N GLN A 239 -12.88 20.87 -22.24
CA GLN A 239 -11.52 20.51 -22.65
C GLN A 239 -10.70 19.91 -21.48
N HIS A 240 -10.92 20.38 -20.26
CA HIS A 240 -10.26 19.87 -19.06
C HIS A 240 -10.82 18.49 -18.68
N LEU A 241 -12.13 18.29 -18.79
CA LEU A 241 -12.79 17.01 -18.54
C LEU A 241 -12.27 15.88 -19.45
N GLN A 242 -11.99 16.17 -20.75
CA GLN A 242 -11.44 15.17 -21.66
C GLN A 242 -10.01 14.75 -21.32
N LYS A 243 -9.20 15.64 -20.75
CA LYS A 243 -7.80 15.37 -20.38
C LYS A 243 -7.68 14.58 -19.06
N THR A 244 -8.69 14.66 -18.18
CA THR A 244 -8.64 14.06 -16.82
C THR A 244 -9.19 12.64 -16.74
N LYS A 245 -9.90 12.13 -17.74
CA LYS A 245 -10.35 10.72 -17.75
C LYS A 245 -9.17 9.75 -17.90
N LEU A 246 -9.22 8.63 -17.18
CA LEU A 246 -8.27 7.50 -17.26
C LEU A 246 -8.20 6.91 -18.66
#